data_43ff5c715ed712bf061758c4b8ed28e7
#
_entry.id   43ff5c715ed712bf061758c4b8ed28e7
#
_cell.length_a   1.000
_cell.length_b   1.000
_cell.length_c   1.000
_cell.angle_alpha   90.00
_cell.angle_beta   90.00
_cell.angle_gamma   90.00
#
_symmetry.space_group_name_H-M   'P 1'
#
loop_
_entity.id
_entity.type
_entity.pdbx_description
1 polymer ?
#
loop_
_entity_poly.entity_id
_entity_poly.type
_entity_poly.pdbx_seq_one_letter_code
_entity_poly.pdbx_strand_id
1 'polypeptide(L)'
;GTRREDRKGLIHGASGRLVFGRGAVYWLIYMMIGMYIVFIVPLLFDIPMVTDFWTALAFLCIYVTACVFFSMAFSTLIRHRETPIVALLFLTLPELFLTGFSWPQACFPKFWNLFSYIFPSTFGTRAYINLAGAGASFAAIAPLLKILLIQTAVYFAISIIAIKTENMKFYKKI
;
A
#
# COMPACT_ATOMS: atom_id res chain seq x y z
N GLY A 1 -22.40 21.76 -27.01
CA GLY A 1 -21.10 21.05 -26.79
C GLY A 1 -20.50 21.38 -25.43
N THR A 2 -20.50 22.64 -25.03
CA THR A 2 -19.79 23.17 -23.84
C THR A 2 -20.24 22.60 -22.50
N ARG A 3 -21.54 22.44 -22.24
CA ARG A 3 -22.05 21.87 -20.99
C ARG A 3 -21.62 20.40 -20.70
N ARG A 4 -21.32 19.64 -21.74
CA ARG A 4 -20.89 18.24 -21.61
C ARG A 4 -19.41 18.13 -21.31
N GLU A 5 -18.62 19.05 -21.81
CA GLU A 5 -17.16 19.13 -21.57
C GLU A 5 -16.87 19.69 -20.19
N ASP A 6 -17.59 20.71 -19.75
CA ASP A 6 -17.49 21.27 -18.38
C ASP A 6 -17.85 20.23 -17.31
N ARG A 7 -18.88 19.41 -17.55
CA ARG A 7 -19.22 18.30 -16.64
C ARG A 7 -18.15 17.20 -16.60
N LYS A 8 -17.50 16.91 -17.72
CA LYS A 8 -16.39 15.94 -17.74
C LYS A 8 -15.18 16.46 -16.95
N GLY A 9 -14.87 17.74 -17.05
CA GLY A 9 -13.82 18.38 -16.27
C GLY A 9 -14.09 18.35 -14.78
N LEU A 10 -15.32 18.63 -14.34
CA LEU A 10 -15.75 18.56 -12.94
C LEU A 10 -15.66 17.13 -12.37
N ILE A 11 -16.03 16.12 -13.16
CA ILE A 11 -15.95 14.71 -12.74
C ILE A 11 -14.48 14.26 -12.60
N HIS A 12 -13.58 14.74 -13.46
CA HIS A 12 -12.14 14.43 -13.36
C HIS A 12 -11.51 15.02 -12.10
N GLY A 13 -11.81 16.27 -11.79
CA GLY A 13 -11.31 16.94 -10.58
C GLY A 13 -11.92 16.38 -9.30
N ALA A 14 -13.20 16.00 -9.32
CA ALA A 14 -13.88 15.42 -8.17
C ALA A 14 -13.37 14.02 -7.82
N SER A 15 -13.04 13.18 -8.82
CA SER A 15 -12.54 11.82 -8.58
C SER A 15 -11.19 11.82 -7.87
N GLY A 16 -10.25 12.66 -8.28
CA GLY A 16 -8.95 12.79 -7.61
C GLY A 16 -9.07 13.31 -6.19
N ARG A 17 -9.90 14.31 -5.95
CA ARG A 17 -10.18 14.86 -4.61
C ARG A 17 -10.81 13.82 -3.67
N LEU A 18 -11.72 13.00 -4.16
CA LEU A 18 -12.34 11.92 -3.39
C LEU A 18 -11.33 10.82 -3.02
N VAL A 19 -10.47 10.40 -3.96
CA VAL A 19 -9.41 9.43 -3.69
C VAL A 19 -8.46 9.96 -2.63
N PHE A 20 -8.01 11.20 -2.80
CA PHE A 20 -7.09 11.82 -1.86
C PHE A 20 -7.72 12.02 -0.46
N GLY A 21 -8.95 12.50 -0.39
CA GLY A 21 -9.66 12.73 0.88
C GLY A 21 -9.90 11.43 1.65
N ARG A 22 -10.38 10.38 0.99
CA ARG A 22 -10.54 9.06 1.61
C ARG A 22 -9.19 8.45 1.99
N GLY A 23 -8.20 8.55 1.10
CA GLY A 23 -6.85 8.08 1.34
C GLY A 23 -6.20 8.74 2.55
N ALA A 24 -6.39 10.06 2.73
CA ALA A 24 -5.84 10.80 3.87
C ALA A 24 -6.40 10.32 5.22
N VAL A 25 -7.70 10.03 5.31
CA VAL A 25 -8.31 9.50 6.54
C VAL A 25 -7.74 8.13 6.88
N TYR A 26 -7.68 7.21 5.92
CA TYR A 26 -7.09 5.89 6.13
C TYR A 26 -5.60 5.99 6.46
N TRP A 27 -4.89 6.89 5.79
CA TRP A 27 -3.48 7.13 6.04
C TRP A 27 -3.22 7.59 7.48
N LEU A 28 -4.02 8.51 8.01
CA LEU A 28 -3.90 8.95 9.40
C LEU A 28 -4.12 7.80 10.39
N ILE A 29 -5.16 6.99 10.18
CA ILE A 29 -5.47 5.85 11.05
C ILE A 29 -4.32 4.84 11.02
N TYR A 30 -3.88 4.44 9.83
CA TYR A 30 -2.80 3.45 9.69
C TYR A 30 -1.45 4.01 10.13
N MET A 31 -1.22 5.30 10.01
CA MET A 31 -0.01 5.95 10.53
C MET A 31 0.04 5.91 12.05
N MET A 32 -1.08 6.16 12.74
CA MET A 32 -1.15 6.01 14.20
C MET A 32 -0.87 4.57 14.64
N ILE A 33 -1.51 3.60 13.99
CA ILE A 33 -1.28 2.18 14.29
C ILE A 33 0.15 1.77 13.96
N GLY A 34 0.69 2.21 12.84
CA GLY A 34 2.06 1.93 12.42
C GLY A 34 3.10 2.53 13.38
N MET A 35 2.89 3.75 13.86
CA MET A 35 3.76 4.34 14.90
C MET A 35 3.73 3.54 16.20
N TYR A 36 2.54 3.08 16.60
CA TYR A 36 2.42 2.22 17.79
C TYR A 36 3.24 0.93 17.61
N ILE A 37 3.06 0.23 16.47
CA ILE A 37 3.73 -1.05 16.20
C ILE A 37 5.24 -0.88 16.05
N VAL A 38 5.69 0.17 15.35
CA VAL A 38 7.12 0.34 15.01
C VAL A 38 7.93 0.90 16.19
N PHE A 39 7.35 1.77 17.02
CA PHE A 39 8.09 2.45 18.09
C PHE A 39 7.72 1.97 19.50
N ILE A 40 6.43 1.76 19.79
CA ILE A 40 5.99 1.45 21.15
C ILE A 40 6.13 -0.06 21.44
N VAL A 41 5.77 -0.92 20.49
CA VAL A 41 5.87 -2.37 20.69
C VAL A 41 7.31 -2.82 20.93
N PRO A 42 8.33 -2.43 20.15
CA PRO A 42 9.72 -2.78 20.45
C PRO A 42 10.18 -2.29 21.81
N LEU A 43 9.76 -1.09 22.22
CA LEU A 43 10.08 -0.55 23.53
C LEU A 43 9.47 -1.37 24.69
N LEU A 44 8.23 -1.88 24.50
CA LEU A 44 7.56 -2.71 25.53
C LEU A 44 8.18 -4.09 25.68
N PHE A 45 8.79 -4.63 24.63
CA PHE A 45 9.39 -5.96 24.60
C PHE A 45 10.93 -5.93 24.67
N ASP A 46 11.52 -4.78 25.00
CA ASP A 46 12.98 -4.58 25.04
C ASP A 46 13.71 -5.06 23.77
N ILE A 47 13.07 -4.90 22.60
CA ILE A 47 13.66 -5.26 21.33
C ILE A 47 14.60 -4.12 20.90
N PRO A 48 15.92 -4.35 20.78
CA PRO A 48 16.84 -3.30 20.39
C PRO A 48 16.57 -2.85 18.95
N MET A 49 16.18 -1.59 18.79
CA MET A 49 16.08 -0.94 17.48
C MET A 49 17.40 -0.23 17.18
N VAL A 50 18.06 -0.65 16.12
CA VAL A 50 19.35 -0.09 15.70
C VAL A 50 19.19 1.14 14.79
N THR A 51 17.95 1.45 14.41
CA THR A 51 17.64 2.50 13.44
C THR A 51 17.27 3.82 14.11
N ASP A 52 17.69 4.93 13.49
CA ASP A 52 17.29 6.29 13.89
C ASP A 52 15.79 6.49 13.73
N PHE A 53 15.18 7.22 14.67
CA PHE A 53 13.76 7.55 14.69
C PHE A 53 13.30 8.18 13.35
N TRP A 54 14.03 9.13 12.80
CA TRP A 54 13.69 9.82 11.56
C TRP A 54 13.70 8.91 10.33
N THR A 55 14.65 7.99 10.29
CA THR A 55 14.74 6.98 9.22
C THR A 55 13.56 6.01 9.27
N ALA A 56 13.21 5.53 10.46
CA ALA A 56 12.05 4.65 10.64
C ALA A 56 10.73 5.37 10.34
N LEU A 57 10.60 6.63 10.72
CA LEU A 57 9.42 7.45 10.42
C LEU A 57 9.26 7.69 8.92
N ALA A 58 10.34 8.05 8.23
CA ALA A 58 10.32 8.25 6.78
C ALA A 58 9.94 6.97 6.03
N PHE A 59 10.50 5.83 6.43
CA PHE A 59 10.12 4.53 5.91
C PHE A 59 8.64 4.25 6.14
N LEU A 60 8.14 4.46 7.36
CA LEU A 60 6.75 4.20 7.74
C LEU A 60 5.78 5.05 6.89
N CYS A 61 6.08 6.32 6.66
CA CYS A 61 5.28 7.19 5.80
C CYS A 61 5.15 6.65 4.37
N ILE A 62 6.26 6.22 3.78
CA ILE A 62 6.27 5.66 2.42
C ILE A 62 5.50 4.34 2.38
N TYR A 63 5.72 3.46 3.35
CA TYR A 63 5.09 2.15 3.41
C TYR A 63 3.56 2.25 3.61
N VAL A 64 3.12 3.05 4.57
CA VAL A 64 1.68 3.27 4.84
C VAL A 64 1.00 3.87 3.60
N THR A 65 1.66 4.80 2.92
CA THR A 65 1.13 5.38 1.67
C THR A 65 0.91 4.31 0.60
N ALA A 66 1.90 3.42 0.41
CA ALA A 66 1.79 2.31 -0.53
C ALA A 66 0.63 1.36 -0.17
N CYS A 67 0.50 1.00 1.10
CA CYS A 67 -0.57 0.11 1.58
C CYS A 67 -1.97 0.73 1.43
N VAL A 68 -2.12 2.02 1.71
CA VAL A 68 -3.41 2.72 1.57
C VAL A 68 -3.86 2.72 0.11
N PHE A 69 -3.00 3.10 -0.82
CA PHE A 69 -3.38 3.12 -2.24
C PHE A 69 -3.56 1.72 -2.81
N PHE A 70 -2.77 0.73 -2.36
CA PHE A 70 -3.01 -0.67 -2.70
C PHE A 70 -4.41 -1.12 -2.26
N SER A 71 -4.77 -0.88 -1.00
CA SER A 71 -6.08 -1.25 -0.46
C SER A 71 -7.22 -0.56 -1.20
N MET A 72 -7.06 0.71 -1.56
CA MET A 72 -8.04 1.45 -2.35
C MET A 72 -8.18 0.87 -3.76
N ALA A 73 -7.06 0.56 -4.43
CA ALA A 73 -7.08 -0.08 -5.75
C ALA A 73 -7.73 -1.46 -5.68
N PHE A 74 -7.37 -2.27 -4.68
CA PHE A 74 -7.92 -3.60 -4.49
C PHE A 74 -9.43 -3.59 -4.18
N SER A 75 -9.91 -2.62 -3.40
CA SER A 75 -11.34 -2.47 -3.09
C SER A 75 -12.20 -2.25 -4.33
N THR A 76 -11.64 -1.71 -5.40
CA THR A 76 -12.38 -1.51 -6.66
C THR A 76 -12.64 -2.80 -7.46
N LEU A 77 -11.86 -3.84 -7.21
CA LEU A 77 -12.05 -5.17 -7.81
C LEU A 77 -13.20 -5.94 -7.13
N ILE A 78 -13.52 -5.57 -5.89
CA ILE A 78 -14.47 -6.29 -5.06
C ILE A 78 -15.85 -5.69 -5.24
N ARG A 79 -16.77 -6.47 -5.82
CA ARG A 79 -18.16 -6.04 -6.08
C ARG A 79 -19.16 -6.51 -5.04
N HIS A 80 -18.88 -7.61 -4.34
CA HIS A 80 -19.79 -8.22 -3.36
C HIS A 80 -19.31 -7.96 -1.94
N ARG A 81 -20.21 -7.74 -1.01
CA ARG A 81 -19.90 -7.41 0.39
C ARG A 81 -19.15 -8.51 1.15
N GLU A 82 -19.28 -9.75 0.75
CA GLU A 82 -18.68 -10.92 1.40
C GLU A 82 -17.32 -11.29 0.83
N THR A 83 -17.02 -10.87 -0.39
CA THR A 83 -15.77 -11.19 -1.09
C THR A 83 -14.49 -10.67 -0.37
N PRO A 84 -14.49 -9.52 0.34
CA PRO A 84 -13.29 -9.04 1.04
C PRO A 84 -12.78 -10.02 2.09
N ILE A 85 -13.67 -10.64 2.85
CA ILE A 85 -13.30 -11.56 3.95
C ILE A 85 -12.65 -12.80 3.36
N VAL A 86 -13.24 -13.38 2.33
CA VAL A 86 -12.71 -14.56 1.64
C VAL A 86 -11.37 -14.25 0.97
N ALA A 87 -11.27 -13.09 0.30
CA ALA A 87 -10.04 -12.65 -0.34
C ALA A 87 -8.91 -12.44 0.68
N LEU A 88 -9.20 -11.84 1.84
CA LEU A 88 -8.22 -11.67 2.91
C LEU A 88 -7.70 -13.03 3.39
N LEU A 89 -8.57 -13.98 3.68
CA LEU A 89 -8.17 -15.30 4.17
C LEU A 89 -7.27 -16.03 3.16
N PHE A 90 -7.62 -16.00 1.87
CA PHE A 90 -6.84 -16.67 0.84
C PHE A 90 -5.55 -15.95 0.48
N LEU A 91 -5.49 -14.62 0.62
CA LEU A 91 -4.29 -13.85 0.27
C LEU A 91 -3.29 -13.75 1.42
N THR A 92 -3.75 -13.79 2.68
CA THR A 92 -2.88 -13.62 3.85
C THR A 92 -1.78 -14.68 3.92
N LEU A 93 -2.09 -15.95 3.66
CA LEU A 93 -1.09 -17.02 3.71
C LEU A 93 -0.02 -16.87 2.60
N PRO A 94 -0.38 -16.76 1.30
CA PRO A 94 0.62 -16.52 0.27
C PRO A 94 1.43 -15.24 0.50
N GLU A 95 0.79 -14.19 0.99
CA GLU A 95 1.44 -12.92 1.28
C GLU A 95 2.51 -13.08 2.36
N LEU A 96 2.21 -13.80 3.45
CA LEU A 96 3.16 -14.09 4.52
C LEU A 96 4.41 -14.83 4.00
N PHE A 97 4.21 -15.83 3.14
CA PHE A 97 5.33 -16.54 2.51
C PHE A 97 6.14 -15.64 1.59
N LEU A 98 5.49 -14.79 0.79
CA LEU A 98 6.13 -13.91 -0.18
C LEU A 98 6.98 -12.81 0.48
N THR A 99 6.71 -12.43 1.74
CA THR A 99 7.55 -11.47 2.47
C THR A 99 8.98 -11.96 2.66
N GLY A 100 9.21 -13.29 2.55
CA GLY A 100 10.53 -13.88 2.78
C GLY A 100 10.87 -14.09 4.26
N PHE A 101 9.92 -13.81 5.16
CA PHE A 101 10.10 -14.03 6.61
C PHE A 101 10.13 -15.51 6.96
N SER A 102 9.20 -16.28 6.42
CA SER A 102 9.08 -17.72 6.70
C SER A 102 9.92 -18.59 5.77
N TRP A 103 10.24 -18.11 4.57
CA TRP A 103 10.96 -18.86 3.55
C TRP A 103 11.94 -17.99 2.78
N PRO A 104 13.23 -18.40 2.64
CA PRO A 104 14.21 -17.61 1.89
C PRO A 104 13.82 -17.41 0.43
N GLN A 105 13.93 -16.19 -0.07
CA GLN A 105 13.59 -15.84 -1.45
C GLN A 105 14.37 -16.57 -2.52
N ALA A 106 15.61 -16.96 -2.22
CA ALA A 106 16.44 -17.71 -3.13
C ALA A 106 15.80 -19.04 -3.57
N CYS A 107 14.86 -19.56 -2.77
CA CYS A 107 14.15 -20.81 -3.03
C CYS A 107 12.84 -20.61 -3.81
N PHE A 108 12.43 -19.37 -4.12
CA PHE A 108 11.19 -19.13 -4.84
C PHE A 108 11.34 -19.37 -6.35
N PRO A 109 10.41 -20.11 -6.98
CA PRO A 109 10.26 -20.12 -8.42
C PRO A 109 10.06 -18.70 -8.97
N LYS A 110 10.55 -18.45 -10.18
CA LYS A 110 10.47 -17.12 -10.83
C LYS A 110 9.05 -16.54 -10.86
N PHE A 111 8.04 -17.38 -11.00
CA PHE A 111 6.63 -16.98 -10.98
C PHE A 111 6.22 -16.34 -9.65
N TRP A 112 6.54 -16.95 -8.51
CA TRP A 112 6.21 -16.43 -7.19
C TRP A 112 6.97 -15.14 -6.88
N ASN A 113 8.21 -15.06 -7.36
CA ASN A 113 8.99 -13.83 -7.21
C ASN A 113 8.36 -12.67 -7.99
N LEU A 114 7.84 -12.91 -9.22
CA LEU A 114 7.12 -11.90 -9.98
C LEU A 114 5.79 -11.50 -9.28
N PHE A 115 5.07 -12.49 -8.74
CA PHE A 115 3.82 -12.25 -8.01
C PHE A 115 4.03 -11.41 -6.74
N SER A 116 5.18 -11.52 -6.09
CA SER A 116 5.54 -10.74 -4.91
C SER A 116 5.59 -9.22 -5.16
N TYR A 117 5.83 -8.80 -6.40
CA TYR A 117 5.83 -7.39 -6.77
C TYR A 117 4.44 -6.72 -6.74
N ILE A 118 3.37 -7.50 -6.64
CA ILE A 118 2.01 -6.96 -6.49
C ILE A 118 1.79 -6.45 -5.06
N PHE A 119 2.43 -7.05 -4.05
CA PHE A 119 2.16 -6.74 -2.65
C PHE A 119 3.19 -5.76 -2.07
N PRO A 120 2.76 -4.58 -1.58
CA PRO A 120 3.65 -3.64 -0.92
C PRO A 120 4.22 -4.21 0.39
N SER A 121 3.50 -5.13 1.06
CA SER A 121 3.95 -5.81 2.28
C SER A 121 5.26 -6.57 2.07
N THR A 122 5.48 -7.18 0.91
CA THR A 122 6.71 -7.92 0.58
C THR A 122 7.95 -7.03 0.71
N PHE A 123 7.93 -5.86 0.10
CA PHE A 123 9.06 -4.93 0.12
C PHE A 123 9.13 -4.14 1.42
N GLY A 124 7.96 -3.82 2.01
CA GLY A 124 7.87 -3.16 3.30
C GLY A 124 8.46 -3.99 4.43
N THR A 125 8.08 -5.27 4.53
CA THR A 125 8.62 -6.16 5.56
C THR A 125 10.13 -6.33 5.44
N ARG A 126 10.66 -6.49 4.22
CA ARG A 126 12.11 -6.59 3.99
C ARG A 126 12.84 -5.32 4.36
N ALA A 127 12.30 -4.17 3.96
CA ALA A 127 12.90 -2.88 4.32
C ALA A 127 12.89 -2.71 5.85
N TYR A 128 11.81 -3.08 6.53
CA TYR A 128 11.72 -3.01 7.98
C TYR A 128 12.73 -3.94 8.69
N ILE A 129 12.86 -5.19 8.25
CA ILE A 129 13.82 -6.14 8.82
C ILE A 129 15.25 -5.62 8.65
N ASN A 130 15.59 -5.07 7.49
CA ASN A 130 16.92 -4.50 7.25
C ASN A 130 17.18 -3.25 8.11
N LEU A 131 16.17 -2.40 8.29
CA LEU A 131 16.27 -1.23 9.15
C LEU A 131 16.38 -1.61 10.62
N ALA A 132 15.37 -2.32 11.14
CA ALA A 132 15.24 -2.59 12.56
C ALA A 132 16.23 -3.65 13.07
N GLY A 133 16.48 -4.71 12.27
CA GLY A 133 17.31 -5.84 12.66
C GLY A 133 18.77 -5.69 12.27
N ALA A 134 19.07 -5.17 11.08
CA ALA A 134 20.44 -5.07 10.59
C ALA A 134 21.05 -3.66 10.72
N GLY A 135 20.29 -2.67 11.21
CA GLY A 135 20.78 -1.29 11.30
C GLY A 135 21.16 -0.70 9.94
N ALA A 136 20.54 -1.16 8.86
CA ALA A 136 20.87 -0.72 7.52
C ALA A 136 20.60 0.79 7.37
N SER A 137 21.51 1.50 6.70
CA SER A 137 21.31 2.91 6.39
C SER A 137 20.14 3.10 5.40
N PHE A 138 19.54 4.28 5.40
CA PHE A 138 18.47 4.62 4.45
C PHE A 138 18.88 4.40 2.99
N ALA A 139 20.17 4.60 2.66
CA ALA A 139 20.71 4.34 1.34
C ALA A 139 20.70 2.85 0.96
N ALA A 140 20.89 1.96 1.91
CA ALA A 140 20.88 0.51 1.67
C ALA A 140 19.48 -0.02 1.35
N ILE A 141 18.42 0.59 1.92
CA ILE A 141 17.02 0.22 1.63
C ILE A 141 16.42 1.03 0.46
N ALA A 142 17.13 2.00 -0.08
CA ALA A 142 16.66 2.85 -1.19
C ALA A 142 16.09 2.06 -2.38
N PRO A 143 16.65 0.94 -2.84
CA PRO A 143 16.05 0.15 -3.92
C PRO A 143 14.67 -0.38 -3.55
N LEU A 144 14.45 -0.82 -2.31
CA LEU A 144 13.15 -1.30 -1.83
C LEU A 144 12.14 -0.15 -1.73
N LEU A 145 12.57 1.02 -1.26
CA LEU A 145 11.73 2.22 -1.20
C LEU A 145 11.33 2.71 -2.60
N LYS A 146 12.22 2.64 -3.58
CA LYS A 146 11.89 2.97 -4.98
C LYS A 146 10.78 2.09 -5.52
N ILE A 147 10.81 0.78 -5.24
CA ILE A 147 9.75 -0.14 -5.63
C ILE A 147 8.43 0.25 -4.96
N LEU A 148 8.43 0.54 -3.67
CA LEU A 148 7.23 1.00 -2.94
C LEU A 148 6.65 2.30 -3.51
N LEU A 149 7.50 3.26 -3.89
CA LEU A 149 7.05 4.51 -4.53
C LEU A 149 6.44 4.27 -5.91
N ILE A 150 7.03 3.39 -6.71
CA ILE A 150 6.47 3.00 -8.02
C ILE A 150 5.11 2.32 -7.83
N GLN A 151 5.00 1.38 -6.88
CA GLN A 151 3.74 0.73 -6.54
C GLN A 151 2.68 1.75 -6.09
N THR A 152 3.06 2.71 -5.25
CA THR A 152 2.18 3.80 -4.82
C THR A 152 1.62 4.57 -6.01
N ALA A 153 2.47 4.97 -6.95
CA ALA A 153 2.05 5.70 -8.14
C ALA A 153 1.11 4.88 -9.04
N VAL A 154 1.40 3.60 -9.22
CA VAL A 154 0.57 2.68 -10.02
C VAL A 154 -0.80 2.49 -9.36
N TYR A 155 -0.86 2.21 -8.06
CA TYR A 155 -2.13 1.99 -7.36
C TYR A 155 -2.95 3.26 -7.23
N PHE A 156 -2.32 4.40 -7.07
CA PHE A 156 -3.00 5.70 -7.12
C PHE A 156 -3.67 5.93 -8.48
N ALA A 157 -2.95 5.68 -9.58
CA ALA A 157 -3.51 5.78 -10.92
C ALA A 157 -4.68 4.81 -11.15
N ILE A 158 -4.55 3.55 -10.72
CA ILE A 158 -5.61 2.54 -10.81
C ILE A 158 -6.85 3.00 -10.03
N SER A 159 -6.69 3.53 -8.81
CA SER A 159 -7.78 4.02 -7.97
C SER A 159 -8.54 5.18 -8.63
N ILE A 160 -7.84 6.12 -9.26
CA ILE A 160 -8.46 7.23 -9.98
C ILE A 160 -9.26 6.72 -11.19
N ILE A 161 -8.68 5.82 -11.99
CA ILE A 161 -9.32 5.27 -13.19
C ILE A 161 -10.58 4.49 -12.81
N ALA A 162 -10.51 3.69 -11.74
CA ALA A 162 -11.63 2.89 -11.28
C ALA A 162 -12.81 3.75 -10.80
N ILE A 163 -12.57 4.76 -9.96
CA ILE A 163 -13.61 5.68 -9.50
C ILE A 163 -14.23 6.47 -10.66
N LYS A 164 -13.39 6.88 -11.63
CA LYS A 164 -13.88 7.54 -12.83
C LYS A 164 -14.82 6.65 -13.64
N THR A 165 -14.49 5.38 -13.77
CA THR A 165 -15.28 4.40 -14.51
C THR A 165 -16.62 4.10 -13.81
N GLU A 166 -16.65 4.01 -12.50
CA GLU A 166 -17.87 3.82 -11.73
C GLU A 166 -18.79 5.04 -11.84
N ASN A 167 -18.26 6.24 -11.69
CA ASN A 167 -19.02 7.47 -11.86
C ASN A 167 -19.64 7.56 -13.27
N MET A 168 -18.91 7.19 -14.31
CA MET A 168 -19.44 7.18 -15.67
C MET A 168 -20.56 6.15 -15.89
N LYS A 169 -20.49 4.98 -15.22
CA LYS A 169 -21.56 3.96 -15.28
C LYS A 169 -22.83 4.43 -14.60
N PHE A 170 -22.71 5.13 -13.49
CA PHE A 170 -23.85 5.71 -12.76
C PHE A 170 -24.59 6.74 -13.62
N TYR A 171 -23.87 7.64 -14.32
CA TYR A 171 -24.46 8.64 -15.21
C TYR A 171 -25.06 8.08 -16.50
N LYS A 172 -24.68 6.87 -16.91
CA LYS A 172 -25.25 6.19 -18.08
C LYS A 172 -26.59 5.50 -17.80
N LYS A 173 -26.91 5.33 -16.52
CA LYS A 173 -28.09 4.60 -16.02
C LYS A 173 -29.25 5.53 -15.64
N ILE A 174 -28.98 6.86 -15.58
CA ILE A 174 -29.93 7.96 -15.43
C ILE A 174 -30.16 8.62 -16.79
#